data_8eae0ad62b2a186c91bc0dd51cab5a87
#
_entry.id   8eae0ad62b2a186c91bc0dd51cab5a87
#
_cell.length_a   1.000
_cell.length_b   1.000
_cell.length_c   1.000
_cell.angle_alpha   90.00
_cell.angle_beta   90.00
_cell.angle_gamma   90.00
#
_symmetry.space_group_name_H-M   'P 1'
#
loop_
_entity.id
_entity.type
_entity.pdbx_description
1 polymer ?
#
loop_
_entity_poly.entity_id
_entity_poly.type
_entity_poly.pdbx_seq_one_letter_code
_entity_poly.pdbx_strand_id
1 'polypeptide(L)'
;MAQAGISANRLELLQIADAVAREKSIDRKIVIAAMEDAIQKAAKARYGAENDIRCEIDPKTGETKLTRVLQVVETVENEPTQIALADAVRRNPEAKVGDFIAETLPPLEFGRVSAQNAKQVIVQKVREAERERQYNEYKDRVGEIANGTVKRVEYGNVIVDLGRAEGIIRRDEMIPRENVRLGDRIRAYIYDVRREQRGPQIFLSRARPEFMSKLFAQEVPEIYDGIVQIKSVARDPGSRAKIAVISKDSSIDPVGACVGMRGQRVQAVVGELQGEKVDIIQWNQDAATFIVNALAPAEVTKVVLDEDSNRIEVVVPESQLSLAIGRRGQNVRLASQLTGWDIDILTEQEESERRQKEFTERTQLFMEALDVDEVIAQLLATEGFETIAEVAYVDAGEIAHIEGFDEDTAREIQTRAREYLERQEAERDARRKELGVSDDLAKLPGVTTAMLVAFGENGIKTLEDLAGAETDDLCGWTERKKEKDAEPVRHKGVLEGFDLGRKEVEDLIMAARIAAGWVTQEALDKMRAEQAAAAAAAEAAKAAAAAAPAEAKV
;
A
#
# COMPACT_ATOMS: atom_id res chain seq x y z
N MET A 1 -61.38 13.57 -33.80
CA MET A 1 -60.49 12.40 -33.90
C MET A 1 -59.06 12.64 -33.42
N ALA A 2 -58.53 13.86 -33.38
CA ALA A 2 -57.17 14.14 -32.87
C ALA A 2 -57.00 14.01 -31.35
N GLN A 3 -58.03 14.24 -30.54
CA GLN A 3 -57.95 14.13 -29.08
C GLN A 3 -57.87 12.69 -28.55
N ALA A 4 -58.41 11.71 -29.25
CA ALA A 4 -58.38 10.30 -28.84
C ALA A 4 -56.97 9.69 -29.02
N GLY A 5 -56.21 10.11 -30.04
CA GLY A 5 -54.86 9.62 -30.25
C GLY A 5 -53.80 10.17 -29.26
N ILE A 6 -54.02 11.38 -28.76
CA ILE A 6 -53.15 12.02 -27.77
C ILE A 6 -53.33 11.41 -26.38
N SER A 7 -54.54 11.04 -26.00
CA SER A 7 -54.86 10.36 -24.73
C SER A 7 -54.27 8.95 -24.64
N ALA A 8 -54.32 8.16 -25.73
CA ALA A 8 -53.73 6.84 -25.77
C ALA A 8 -52.20 6.86 -25.59
N ASN A 9 -51.54 7.82 -26.19
CA ASN A 9 -50.06 7.96 -26.12
C ASN A 9 -49.59 8.34 -24.71
N ARG A 10 -50.37 9.10 -23.94
CA ARG A 10 -50.06 9.51 -22.55
C ARG A 10 -50.12 8.33 -21.57
N LEU A 11 -51.16 7.49 -21.66
CA LEU A 11 -51.31 6.29 -20.84
C LEU A 11 -50.23 5.23 -21.16
N GLU A 12 -49.86 5.12 -22.41
CA GLU A 12 -48.85 4.20 -22.90
C GLU A 12 -47.47 4.53 -22.29
N LEU A 13 -47.11 5.79 -22.18
CA LEU A 13 -45.86 6.25 -21.55
C LEU A 13 -45.79 5.82 -20.06
N LEU A 14 -46.85 5.99 -19.30
CA LEU A 14 -46.89 5.57 -17.89
C LEU A 14 -46.84 4.05 -17.73
N GLN A 15 -47.51 3.31 -18.62
CA GLN A 15 -47.48 1.84 -18.64
C GLN A 15 -46.08 1.31 -18.95
N ILE A 16 -45.36 1.94 -19.87
CA ILE A 16 -43.95 1.62 -20.16
C ILE A 16 -43.09 1.91 -18.94
N ALA A 17 -43.27 3.07 -18.29
CA ALA A 17 -42.53 3.40 -17.06
C ALA A 17 -42.77 2.37 -15.95
N ASP A 18 -44.03 1.96 -15.75
CA ASP A 18 -44.40 0.96 -14.74
C ASP A 18 -43.84 -0.43 -15.07
N ALA A 19 -43.87 -0.84 -16.32
CA ALA A 19 -43.32 -2.12 -16.77
C ALA A 19 -41.80 -2.19 -16.56
N VAL A 20 -41.08 -1.15 -16.96
CA VAL A 20 -39.62 -1.04 -16.78
C VAL A 20 -39.26 -0.99 -15.28
N ALA A 21 -39.98 -0.20 -14.50
CA ALA A 21 -39.76 -0.09 -13.06
C ALA A 21 -39.90 -1.44 -12.35
N ARG A 22 -40.95 -2.23 -12.70
CA ARG A 22 -41.19 -3.59 -12.15
C ARG A 22 -40.14 -4.59 -12.64
N GLU A 23 -39.84 -4.62 -13.94
CA GLU A 23 -38.85 -5.56 -14.52
C GLU A 23 -37.47 -5.38 -13.92
N LYS A 24 -37.06 -4.13 -13.69
CA LYS A 24 -35.74 -3.77 -13.20
C LYS A 24 -35.68 -3.52 -11.71
N SER A 25 -36.82 -3.59 -10.99
CA SER A 25 -36.92 -3.32 -9.54
C SER A 25 -36.31 -1.96 -9.14
N ILE A 26 -36.56 -0.92 -9.92
CA ILE A 26 -36.14 0.47 -9.67
C ILE A 26 -37.35 1.37 -9.39
N ASP A 27 -37.10 2.52 -8.76
CA ASP A 27 -38.18 3.49 -8.48
C ASP A 27 -38.74 4.04 -9.80
N ARG A 28 -40.06 4.06 -9.90
CA ARG A 28 -40.78 4.64 -11.03
C ARG A 28 -40.35 6.07 -11.34
N LYS A 29 -40.03 6.85 -10.32
CA LYS A 29 -39.55 8.23 -10.48
C LYS A 29 -38.27 8.32 -11.33
N ILE A 30 -37.35 7.36 -11.17
CA ILE A 30 -36.11 7.30 -11.93
C ILE A 30 -36.39 7.04 -13.42
N VAL A 31 -37.37 6.17 -13.69
CA VAL A 31 -37.75 5.88 -15.08
C VAL A 31 -38.42 7.09 -15.72
N ILE A 32 -39.30 7.80 -14.99
CA ILE A 32 -39.95 9.04 -15.47
C ILE A 32 -38.90 10.10 -15.73
N ALA A 33 -37.94 10.34 -14.83
CA ALA A 33 -36.86 11.29 -15.04
C ALA A 33 -35.98 10.94 -16.27
N ALA A 34 -35.75 9.64 -16.50
CA ALA A 34 -35.05 9.18 -17.70
C ALA A 34 -35.84 9.44 -18.99
N MET A 35 -37.16 9.34 -18.94
CA MET A 35 -38.04 9.69 -20.05
C MET A 35 -38.07 11.20 -20.30
N GLU A 36 -38.11 12.02 -19.27
CA GLU A 36 -37.99 13.48 -19.35
C GLU A 36 -36.69 13.90 -20.03
N ASP A 37 -35.54 13.34 -19.62
CA ASP A 37 -34.22 13.56 -20.23
C ASP A 37 -34.20 13.18 -21.72
N ALA A 38 -34.83 12.05 -22.06
CA ALA A 38 -34.87 11.57 -23.43
C ALA A 38 -35.69 12.50 -24.34
N ILE A 39 -36.85 12.97 -23.83
CA ILE A 39 -37.73 13.92 -24.53
C ILE A 39 -37.04 15.27 -24.65
N GLN A 40 -36.37 15.71 -23.59
CA GLN A 40 -35.60 16.96 -23.60
C GLN A 40 -34.49 16.94 -24.66
N LYS A 41 -33.74 15.85 -24.79
CA LYS A 41 -32.71 15.67 -25.83
C LYS A 41 -33.29 15.69 -27.24
N ALA A 42 -34.44 15.01 -27.41
CA ALA A 42 -35.15 15.03 -28.68
C ALA A 42 -35.68 16.43 -29.04
N ALA A 43 -36.18 17.17 -28.04
CA ALA A 43 -36.63 18.55 -28.18
C ALA A 43 -35.46 19.48 -28.54
N LYS A 44 -34.32 19.38 -27.90
CA LYS A 44 -33.09 20.12 -28.23
C LYS A 44 -32.62 19.86 -29.67
N ALA A 45 -32.71 18.63 -30.14
CA ALA A 45 -32.35 18.29 -31.51
C ALA A 45 -33.29 18.91 -32.55
N ARG A 46 -34.57 19.16 -32.19
CA ARG A 46 -35.55 19.75 -33.11
C ARG A 46 -35.59 21.28 -33.05
N TYR A 47 -35.54 21.85 -31.84
CA TYR A 47 -35.69 23.29 -31.62
C TYR A 47 -34.33 24.04 -31.55
N GLY A 48 -33.23 23.32 -31.59
CA GLY A 48 -31.86 23.85 -31.50
C GLY A 48 -31.17 23.45 -30.20
N ALA A 49 -29.93 23.01 -30.33
CA ALA A 49 -29.13 22.50 -29.19
C ALA A 49 -28.81 23.57 -28.13
N GLU A 50 -28.80 24.83 -28.55
CA GLU A 50 -28.47 26.01 -27.72
C GLU A 50 -29.64 26.45 -26.82
N ASN A 51 -30.86 25.94 -27.06
CA ASN A 51 -32.02 26.29 -26.25
C ASN A 51 -32.02 25.51 -24.93
N ASP A 52 -32.28 26.21 -23.80
CA ASP A 52 -32.53 25.53 -22.52
C ASP A 52 -33.99 25.06 -22.47
N ILE A 53 -34.18 23.80 -22.93
CA ILE A 53 -35.49 23.16 -22.97
C ILE A 53 -35.60 22.21 -21.78
N ARG A 54 -36.67 22.32 -21.02
CA ARG A 54 -37.03 21.40 -19.91
C ARG A 54 -38.28 20.64 -20.27
N CYS A 55 -38.31 19.39 -19.82
CA CYS A 55 -39.45 18.50 -19.99
C CYS A 55 -39.90 18.01 -18.61
N GLU A 56 -41.18 18.11 -18.33
CA GLU A 56 -41.81 17.56 -17.13
C GLU A 56 -42.93 16.63 -17.55
N ILE A 57 -42.99 15.43 -16.93
CA ILE A 57 -44.04 14.45 -17.12
C ILE A 57 -44.82 14.33 -15.84
N ASP A 58 -46.11 14.63 -15.87
CA ASP A 58 -46.98 14.42 -14.72
C ASP A 58 -47.08 12.91 -14.39
N PRO A 59 -46.65 12.48 -13.23
CA PRO A 59 -46.65 11.06 -12.86
C PRO A 59 -48.04 10.43 -12.74
N LYS A 60 -49.10 11.24 -12.68
CA LYS A 60 -50.51 10.75 -12.59
C LYS A 60 -51.18 10.71 -13.93
N THR A 61 -51.01 11.72 -14.75
CA THR A 61 -51.76 11.88 -16.01
C THR A 61 -50.95 11.47 -17.24
N GLY A 62 -49.60 11.40 -17.12
CA GLY A 62 -48.68 11.19 -18.24
C GLY A 62 -48.57 12.39 -19.19
N GLU A 63 -49.10 13.56 -18.78
CA GLU A 63 -49.02 14.76 -19.57
C GLU A 63 -47.57 15.28 -19.63
N THR A 64 -47.08 15.50 -20.84
CA THR A 64 -45.75 15.98 -21.09
C THR A 64 -45.79 17.50 -21.36
N LYS A 65 -45.15 18.28 -20.52
CA LYS A 65 -44.97 19.72 -20.69
C LYS A 65 -43.56 20.02 -21.13
N LEU A 66 -43.43 20.64 -22.31
CA LEU A 66 -42.15 21.13 -22.82
C LEU A 66 -42.09 22.64 -22.61
N THR A 67 -41.04 23.09 -21.92
CA THR A 67 -40.84 24.54 -21.65
C THR A 67 -39.44 24.93 -22.07
N ARG A 68 -39.33 26.07 -22.75
CA ARG A 68 -38.05 26.73 -23.03
C ARG A 68 -37.85 27.77 -21.91
N VAL A 69 -36.71 27.71 -21.26
CA VAL A 69 -36.34 28.62 -20.19
C VAL A 69 -35.47 29.72 -20.77
N LEU A 70 -35.90 30.99 -20.58
CA LEU A 70 -35.21 32.18 -21.05
C LEU A 70 -34.86 33.05 -19.85
N GLN A 71 -33.61 33.49 -19.75
CA GLN A 71 -33.17 34.43 -18.73
C GLN A 71 -33.47 35.85 -19.16
N VAL A 72 -34.05 36.63 -18.28
CA VAL A 72 -34.33 38.04 -18.51
C VAL A 72 -33.08 38.88 -18.36
N VAL A 73 -32.69 39.58 -19.41
CA VAL A 73 -31.50 40.46 -19.46
C VAL A 73 -31.85 41.84 -19.99
N GLU A 74 -31.03 42.85 -19.72
CA GLU A 74 -31.22 44.18 -20.27
C GLU A 74 -30.92 44.24 -21.78
N THR A 75 -29.81 43.62 -22.18
CA THR A 75 -29.38 43.48 -23.57
C THR A 75 -29.21 42.00 -23.91
N VAL A 76 -29.86 41.55 -24.98
CA VAL A 76 -29.81 40.16 -25.43
C VAL A 76 -28.52 39.93 -26.20
N GLU A 77 -27.64 39.12 -25.66
CA GLU A 77 -26.41 38.65 -26.31
C GLU A 77 -26.63 37.29 -26.99
N ASN A 78 -27.53 36.48 -26.44
CA ASN A 78 -27.79 35.13 -26.92
C ASN A 78 -29.32 34.86 -27.02
N GLU A 79 -29.90 35.04 -28.20
CA GLU A 79 -31.35 34.85 -28.45
C GLU A 79 -31.91 33.46 -28.05
N PRO A 80 -31.19 32.35 -28.16
CA PRO A 80 -31.65 31.03 -27.69
C PRO A 80 -31.93 30.93 -26.18
N THR A 81 -31.21 31.68 -25.33
CA THR A 81 -31.25 31.51 -23.85
C THR A 81 -31.70 32.76 -23.12
N GLN A 82 -31.78 33.91 -23.80
CA GLN A 82 -32.06 35.21 -23.18
C GLN A 82 -33.29 35.90 -23.79
N ILE A 83 -33.94 36.71 -23.01
CA ILE A 83 -35.08 37.58 -23.43
C ILE A 83 -34.89 38.99 -22.88
N ALA A 84 -35.18 40.00 -23.69
CA ALA A 84 -35.12 41.40 -23.24
C ALA A 84 -36.19 41.68 -22.19
N LEU A 85 -35.85 42.53 -21.21
CA LEU A 85 -36.79 42.94 -20.14
C LEU A 85 -38.11 43.49 -20.66
N ALA A 86 -38.10 44.25 -21.77
CA ALA A 86 -39.30 44.82 -22.39
C ALA A 86 -40.28 43.74 -22.87
N ASP A 87 -39.78 42.64 -23.44
CA ASP A 87 -40.59 41.51 -23.89
C ASP A 87 -40.95 40.55 -22.75
N ALA A 88 -40.09 40.45 -21.74
CA ALA A 88 -40.35 39.71 -20.52
C ALA A 88 -41.53 40.27 -19.73
N VAL A 89 -41.59 41.60 -19.54
CA VAL A 89 -42.68 42.31 -18.83
C VAL A 89 -44.01 42.19 -19.58
N ARG A 90 -44.01 42.06 -20.92
CA ARG A 90 -45.26 41.81 -21.69
C ARG A 90 -45.85 40.46 -21.39
N ARG A 91 -45.01 39.45 -21.03
CA ARG A 91 -45.45 38.07 -20.71
C ARG A 91 -45.72 37.90 -19.21
N ASN A 92 -44.91 38.52 -18.37
CA ASN A 92 -45.09 38.53 -16.91
C ASN A 92 -44.81 39.95 -16.37
N PRO A 93 -45.83 40.72 -15.90
CA PRO A 93 -45.66 42.11 -15.44
C PRO A 93 -44.70 42.28 -14.25
N GLU A 94 -44.43 41.21 -13.48
CA GLU A 94 -43.55 41.25 -12.32
C GLU A 94 -42.10 40.82 -12.63
N ALA A 95 -41.75 40.54 -13.91
CA ALA A 95 -40.44 40.09 -14.31
C ALA A 95 -39.33 41.12 -14.08
N LYS A 96 -38.22 40.70 -13.47
CA LYS A 96 -37.02 41.51 -13.21
C LYS A 96 -35.83 40.94 -13.97
N VAL A 97 -34.81 41.77 -14.18
CA VAL A 97 -33.54 41.34 -14.73
C VAL A 97 -32.92 40.26 -13.84
N GLY A 98 -32.56 39.11 -14.44
CA GLY A 98 -32.05 37.93 -13.76
C GLY A 98 -33.10 36.82 -13.53
N ASP A 99 -34.41 37.12 -13.71
CA ASP A 99 -35.47 36.12 -13.60
C ASP A 99 -35.48 35.16 -14.79
N PHE A 100 -36.11 34.00 -14.61
CA PHE A 100 -36.28 33.01 -15.67
C PHE A 100 -37.76 32.94 -16.08
N ILE A 101 -38.01 33.04 -17.38
CA ILE A 101 -39.35 32.91 -17.96
C ILE A 101 -39.44 31.60 -18.72
N ALA A 102 -40.47 30.81 -18.41
CA ALA A 102 -40.77 29.55 -19.09
C ALA A 102 -41.78 29.80 -20.23
N GLU A 103 -41.35 29.51 -21.46
CA GLU A 103 -42.20 29.53 -22.65
C GLU A 103 -42.63 28.08 -22.99
N THR A 104 -43.95 27.85 -23.05
CA THR A 104 -44.48 26.53 -23.38
C THR A 104 -44.29 26.25 -24.87
N LEU A 105 -43.60 25.18 -25.18
CA LEU A 105 -43.41 24.69 -26.56
C LEU A 105 -44.54 23.72 -26.95
N PRO A 106 -44.89 23.62 -28.21
CA PRO A 106 -45.87 22.65 -28.68
C PRO A 106 -45.36 21.22 -28.48
N PRO A 107 -46.25 20.28 -28.18
CA PRO A 107 -45.89 18.88 -27.96
C PRO A 107 -45.19 18.30 -29.18
N LEU A 108 -44.15 17.51 -28.96
CA LEU A 108 -43.41 16.83 -30.01
C LEU A 108 -44.21 15.65 -30.55
N GLU A 109 -44.43 15.64 -31.85
CA GLU A 109 -44.78 14.40 -32.56
C GLU A 109 -43.52 13.55 -32.73
N PHE A 110 -43.47 12.43 -32.02
CA PHE A 110 -42.31 11.52 -32.07
C PHE A 110 -42.25 10.80 -33.42
N GLY A 111 -41.35 11.22 -34.28
CA GLY A 111 -40.94 10.43 -35.46
C GLY A 111 -40.16 9.19 -34.99
N ARG A 112 -40.06 8.16 -35.85
CA ARG A 112 -39.38 6.88 -35.54
C ARG A 112 -37.95 7.04 -35.02
N VAL A 113 -37.18 8.01 -35.51
CA VAL A 113 -35.78 8.26 -35.09
C VAL A 113 -35.75 8.84 -33.68
N SER A 114 -36.65 9.77 -33.35
CA SER A 114 -36.74 10.37 -32.00
C SER A 114 -37.18 9.35 -30.96
N ALA A 115 -38.10 8.44 -31.30
CA ALA A 115 -38.52 7.35 -30.43
C ALA A 115 -37.38 6.35 -30.15
N GLN A 116 -36.54 6.07 -31.14
CA GLN A 116 -35.37 5.20 -31.00
C GLN A 116 -34.29 5.82 -30.09
N ASN A 117 -34.01 7.11 -30.27
CA ASN A 117 -33.08 7.85 -29.41
C ASN A 117 -33.60 7.94 -27.96
N ALA A 118 -34.90 8.21 -27.78
CA ALA A 118 -35.53 8.19 -26.48
C ALA A 118 -35.37 6.83 -25.78
N LYS A 119 -35.63 5.74 -26.49
CA LYS A 119 -35.41 4.37 -25.96
C LYS A 119 -33.95 4.14 -25.52
N GLN A 120 -32.97 4.60 -26.29
CA GLN A 120 -31.56 4.45 -25.92
C GLN A 120 -31.22 5.25 -24.64
N VAL A 121 -31.70 6.49 -24.51
CA VAL A 121 -31.48 7.33 -23.33
C VAL A 121 -32.12 6.70 -22.09
N ILE A 122 -33.36 6.21 -22.22
CA ILE A 122 -34.05 5.51 -21.12
C ILE A 122 -33.26 4.28 -20.69
N VAL A 123 -32.84 3.43 -21.62
CA VAL A 123 -32.05 2.23 -21.32
C VAL A 123 -30.72 2.60 -20.64
N GLN A 124 -30.08 3.68 -21.08
CA GLN A 124 -28.84 4.16 -20.46
C GLN A 124 -29.08 4.63 -19.02
N LYS A 125 -30.09 5.47 -18.79
CA LYS A 125 -30.43 5.97 -17.44
C LYS A 125 -30.86 4.86 -16.49
N VAL A 126 -31.62 3.90 -16.97
CA VAL A 126 -31.99 2.71 -16.19
C VAL A 126 -30.74 1.92 -15.80
N ARG A 127 -29.80 1.72 -16.73
CA ARG A 127 -28.52 1.07 -16.42
C ARG A 127 -27.69 1.87 -15.41
N GLU A 128 -27.65 3.19 -15.53
CA GLU A 128 -26.96 4.05 -14.55
C GLU A 128 -27.57 3.89 -13.15
N ALA A 129 -28.92 3.89 -13.06
CA ALA A 129 -29.62 3.70 -11.79
C ALA A 129 -29.44 2.29 -11.20
N GLU A 130 -29.45 1.24 -12.03
CA GLU A 130 -29.12 -0.13 -11.62
C GLU A 130 -27.71 -0.22 -11.05
N ARG A 131 -26.75 0.43 -11.71
CA ARG A 131 -25.33 0.47 -11.28
C ARG A 131 -25.16 1.21 -9.97
N GLU A 132 -25.79 2.37 -9.82
CA GLU A 132 -25.75 3.13 -8.57
C GLU A 132 -26.37 2.34 -7.41
N ARG A 133 -27.47 1.62 -7.67
CA ARG A 133 -28.07 0.72 -6.68
C ARG A 133 -27.12 -0.42 -6.32
N GLN A 134 -26.49 -1.09 -7.30
CA GLN A 134 -25.52 -2.14 -7.05
C GLN A 134 -24.34 -1.64 -6.25
N TYR A 135 -23.80 -0.46 -6.58
CA TYR A 135 -22.73 0.19 -5.82
C TYR A 135 -23.15 0.42 -4.36
N ASN A 136 -24.32 1.01 -4.13
CA ASN A 136 -24.82 1.28 -2.78
C ASN A 136 -25.11 0.02 -1.96
N GLU A 137 -25.52 -1.07 -2.59
CA GLU A 137 -25.78 -2.37 -1.94
C GLU A 137 -24.46 -3.06 -1.51
N TYR A 138 -23.39 -2.89 -2.30
CA TYR A 138 -22.14 -3.63 -2.07
C TYR A 138 -21.00 -2.82 -1.45
N LYS A 139 -21.07 -1.48 -1.45
CA LYS A 139 -20.00 -0.60 -0.90
C LYS A 139 -19.68 -0.92 0.58
N ASP A 140 -20.70 -1.24 1.37
CA ASP A 140 -20.56 -1.53 2.80
C ASP A 140 -20.22 -3.01 3.06
N ARG A 141 -20.16 -3.84 2.01
CA ARG A 141 -19.79 -5.25 2.05
C ARG A 141 -18.35 -5.54 1.64
N VAL A 142 -17.54 -4.50 1.46
CA VAL A 142 -16.10 -4.67 1.28
C VAL A 142 -15.54 -5.37 2.52
N GLY A 143 -14.74 -6.39 2.32
CA GLY A 143 -14.22 -7.21 3.43
C GLY A 143 -15.02 -8.48 3.71
N GLU A 144 -16.11 -8.76 3.00
CA GLU A 144 -16.89 -9.98 3.13
C GLU A 144 -16.56 -11.02 2.04
N ILE A 145 -16.94 -12.27 2.29
CA ILE A 145 -16.94 -13.31 1.26
C ILE A 145 -18.30 -13.27 0.54
N ALA A 146 -18.23 -13.12 -0.77
CA ALA A 146 -19.39 -13.27 -1.65
C ALA A 146 -19.42 -14.68 -2.26
N ASN A 147 -20.62 -15.25 -2.33
CA ASN A 147 -20.91 -16.49 -3.04
C ASN A 147 -21.57 -16.15 -4.36
N GLY A 148 -21.10 -16.74 -5.44
CA GLY A 148 -21.67 -16.49 -6.75
C GLY A 148 -21.51 -17.68 -7.70
N THR A 149 -22.02 -17.50 -8.90
CA THR A 149 -21.90 -18.48 -9.98
C THR A 149 -21.12 -17.87 -11.15
N VAL A 150 -20.20 -18.63 -11.71
CA VAL A 150 -19.40 -18.18 -12.86
C VAL A 150 -20.28 -17.99 -14.08
N LYS A 151 -20.39 -16.77 -14.56
CA LYS A 151 -21.20 -16.40 -15.72
C LYS A 151 -20.42 -16.47 -17.03
N ARG A 152 -19.18 -16.05 -17.02
CA ARG A 152 -18.28 -16.08 -18.18
C ARG A 152 -16.82 -15.95 -17.75
N VAL A 153 -15.92 -16.43 -18.61
CA VAL A 153 -14.47 -16.27 -18.45
C VAL A 153 -13.94 -15.58 -19.70
N GLU A 154 -13.31 -14.41 -19.52
CA GLU A 154 -12.82 -13.58 -20.62
C GLU A 154 -11.36 -13.17 -20.36
N TYR A 155 -10.45 -13.56 -21.24
CA TYR A 155 -9.02 -13.22 -21.14
C TYR A 155 -8.38 -13.58 -19.79
N GLY A 156 -8.88 -14.64 -19.15
CA GLY A 156 -8.42 -15.08 -17.82
C GLY A 156 -9.09 -14.38 -16.64
N ASN A 157 -9.93 -13.38 -16.88
CA ASN A 157 -10.78 -12.79 -15.85
C ASN A 157 -12.09 -13.59 -15.74
N VAL A 158 -12.57 -13.77 -14.53
CA VAL A 158 -13.80 -14.50 -14.24
C VAL A 158 -14.88 -13.51 -13.83
N ILE A 159 -15.99 -13.52 -14.56
CA ILE A 159 -17.17 -12.73 -14.19
C ILE A 159 -18.13 -13.64 -13.43
N VAL A 160 -18.44 -13.22 -12.22
CA VAL A 160 -19.25 -13.95 -11.25
C VAL A 160 -20.60 -13.26 -11.09
N ASP A 161 -21.66 -14.01 -11.22
CA ASP A 161 -23.02 -13.56 -10.92
C ASP A 161 -23.29 -13.71 -9.42
N LEU A 162 -23.50 -12.60 -8.75
CA LEU A 162 -23.82 -12.52 -7.32
C LEU A 162 -25.35 -12.47 -7.06
N GLY A 163 -26.15 -12.72 -8.09
CA GLY A 163 -27.63 -12.69 -8.07
C GLY A 163 -28.21 -11.34 -8.46
N ARG A 164 -27.77 -10.25 -7.84
CA ARG A 164 -28.23 -8.88 -8.16
C ARG A 164 -27.19 -8.00 -8.85
N ALA A 165 -25.93 -8.43 -8.83
CA ALA A 165 -24.82 -7.71 -9.43
C ALA A 165 -23.80 -8.69 -10.02
N GLU A 166 -22.96 -8.20 -10.92
CA GLU A 166 -21.82 -8.93 -11.43
C GLU A 166 -20.55 -8.48 -10.72
N GLY A 167 -19.76 -9.46 -10.24
CA GLY A 167 -18.42 -9.23 -9.75
C GLY A 167 -17.36 -9.70 -10.75
N ILE A 168 -16.15 -9.14 -10.66
CA ILE A 168 -15.00 -9.55 -11.47
C ILE A 168 -13.88 -10.06 -10.59
N ILE A 169 -13.38 -11.25 -10.88
CA ILE A 169 -12.10 -11.74 -10.38
C ILE A 169 -11.10 -11.58 -11.52
N ARG A 170 -10.10 -10.72 -11.32
CA ARG A 170 -9.02 -10.54 -12.29
C ARG A 170 -8.11 -11.76 -12.30
N ARG A 171 -7.39 -11.95 -13.39
CA ARG A 171 -6.46 -13.07 -13.55
C ARG A 171 -5.38 -13.13 -12.46
N ASP A 172 -4.87 -11.99 -12.03
CA ASP A 172 -3.90 -11.83 -10.95
C ASP A 172 -4.48 -12.06 -9.55
N GLU A 173 -5.81 -11.96 -9.41
CA GLU A 173 -6.56 -12.19 -8.18
C GLU A 173 -7.18 -13.62 -8.10
N MET A 174 -6.90 -14.45 -9.11
CA MET A 174 -7.28 -15.87 -9.12
C MET A 174 -6.20 -16.74 -8.46
N ILE A 175 -6.60 -17.89 -7.93
CA ILE A 175 -5.63 -18.91 -7.50
C ILE A 175 -4.93 -19.47 -8.75
N PRO A 176 -3.58 -19.46 -8.80
CA PRO A 176 -2.86 -20.00 -9.94
C PRO A 176 -3.23 -21.46 -10.23
N ARG A 177 -3.49 -21.77 -11.51
CA ARG A 177 -3.90 -23.11 -11.99
C ARG A 177 -5.30 -23.57 -11.55
N GLU A 178 -6.08 -22.71 -10.93
CA GLU A 178 -7.49 -23.00 -10.66
C GLU A 178 -8.26 -23.06 -11.98
N ASN A 179 -8.93 -24.19 -12.21
CA ASN A 179 -9.69 -24.42 -13.45
C ASN A 179 -11.19 -24.16 -13.19
N VAL A 180 -11.62 -22.95 -13.49
CA VAL A 180 -12.99 -22.49 -13.27
C VAL A 180 -13.78 -22.60 -14.55
N ARG A 181 -14.96 -23.22 -14.48
CA ARG A 181 -15.87 -23.43 -15.61
C ARG A 181 -17.12 -22.57 -15.46
N LEU A 182 -17.77 -22.34 -16.58
CA LEU A 182 -19.07 -21.68 -16.64
C LEU A 182 -20.10 -22.48 -15.83
N GLY A 183 -20.82 -21.81 -14.93
CA GLY A 183 -21.80 -22.42 -14.05
C GLY A 183 -21.26 -22.92 -12.71
N ASP A 184 -19.94 -22.92 -12.50
CA ASP A 184 -19.37 -23.32 -11.21
C ASP A 184 -19.75 -22.32 -10.12
N ARG A 185 -20.01 -22.85 -8.91
CA ARG A 185 -20.15 -22.00 -7.72
C ARG A 185 -18.78 -21.61 -7.21
N ILE A 186 -18.59 -20.33 -6.92
CA ILE A 186 -17.32 -19.78 -6.47
C ILE A 186 -17.54 -18.86 -5.27
N ARG A 187 -16.64 -18.97 -4.28
CA ARG A 187 -16.53 -18.03 -3.17
C ARG A 187 -15.38 -17.08 -3.44
N ALA A 188 -15.55 -15.81 -3.20
CA ALA A 188 -14.48 -14.84 -3.36
C ALA A 188 -14.63 -13.68 -2.38
N TYR A 189 -13.52 -13.08 -2.02
CA TYR A 189 -13.44 -11.94 -1.12
C TYR A 189 -13.69 -10.65 -1.89
N ILE A 190 -14.58 -9.80 -1.40
CA ILE A 190 -14.82 -8.46 -1.96
C ILE A 190 -13.73 -7.54 -1.44
N TYR A 191 -12.76 -7.21 -2.30
CA TYR A 191 -11.67 -6.34 -1.88
C TYR A 191 -11.89 -4.87 -2.23
N ASP A 192 -12.76 -4.59 -3.21
CA ASP A 192 -13.06 -3.23 -3.61
C ASP A 192 -14.40 -3.13 -4.34
N VAL A 193 -15.06 -1.99 -4.23
CA VAL A 193 -16.28 -1.66 -4.96
C VAL A 193 -16.15 -0.25 -5.51
N ARG A 194 -16.12 -0.10 -6.85
CA ARG A 194 -15.87 1.17 -7.53
C ARG A 194 -17.01 1.54 -8.44
N ARG A 195 -17.22 2.85 -8.64
CA ARG A 195 -18.12 3.35 -9.67
C ARG A 195 -17.43 3.29 -11.03
N GLU A 196 -17.71 2.24 -11.77
CA GLU A 196 -17.19 2.06 -13.12
C GLU A 196 -18.24 2.46 -14.16
N GLN A 197 -17.86 3.11 -15.25
CA GLN A 197 -18.81 3.47 -16.31
C GLN A 197 -19.20 2.25 -17.15
N ARG A 198 -18.32 1.28 -17.29
CA ARG A 198 -18.53 0.04 -18.07
C ARG A 198 -17.96 -1.16 -17.30
N GLY A 199 -18.63 -2.31 -17.42
CA GLY A 199 -18.19 -3.56 -16.77
C GLY A 199 -18.62 -3.70 -15.30
N PRO A 200 -18.23 -4.75 -14.60
CA PRO A 200 -18.54 -4.99 -13.20
C PRO A 200 -17.92 -3.93 -12.27
N GLN A 201 -18.62 -3.61 -11.19
CA GLN A 201 -18.22 -2.62 -10.18
C GLN A 201 -17.65 -3.26 -8.92
N ILE A 202 -17.90 -4.56 -8.73
CA ILE A 202 -17.50 -5.33 -7.56
C ILE A 202 -16.26 -6.13 -7.92
N PHE A 203 -15.16 -5.84 -7.23
CA PHE A 203 -13.88 -6.50 -7.44
C PHE A 203 -13.67 -7.58 -6.41
N LEU A 204 -13.44 -8.79 -6.90
CA LEU A 204 -13.34 -10.00 -6.11
C LEU A 204 -11.93 -10.59 -6.20
N SER A 205 -11.49 -11.22 -5.11
CA SER A 205 -10.20 -11.91 -5.04
C SER A 205 -10.33 -13.29 -4.39
N ARG A 206 -9.51 -14.23 -4.88
CA ARG A 206 -9.26 -15.52 -4.28
C ARG A 206 -7.79 -15.70 -3.88
N ALA A 207 -6.92 -14.77 -4.32
CA ALA A 207 -5.48 -14.81 -4.07
C ALA A 207 -5.06 -14.09 -2.78
N ARG A 208 -5.83 -13.12 -2.30
CA ARG A 208 -5.47 -12.26 -1.17
C ARG A 208 -5.45 -13.01 0.18
N PRO A 209 -4.56 -12.60 1.11
CA PRO A 209 -4.49 -13.15 2.46
C PRO A 209 -5.80 -13.00 3.24
N GLU A 210 -6.52 -11.90 3.06
CA GLU A 210 -7.78 -11.60 3.74
C GLU A 210 -8.87 -12.63 3.38
N PHE A 211 -8.83 -13.18 2.17
CA PHE A 211 -9.75 -14.25 1.78
C PHE A 211 -9.59 -15.47 2.68
N MET A 212 -8.35 -15.89 2.93
CA MET A 212 -8.06 -16.99 3.85
C MET A 212 -8.52 -16.69 5.27
N SER A 213 -8.23 -15.49 5.79
CA SER A 213 -8.66 -15.07 7.12
C SER A 213 -10.18 -15.16 7.29
N LYS A 214 -10.93 -14.76 6.27
CA LYS A 214 -12.40 -14.82 6.28
C LYS A 214 -12.94 -16.24 6.15
N LEU A 215 -12.26 -17.12 5.39
CA LEU A 215 -12.60 -18.54 5.34
C LEU A 215 -12.43 -19.20 6.71
N PHE A 216 -11.32 -18.94 7.39
CA PHE A 216 -11.11 -19.44 8.75
C PHE A 216 -12.17 -18.90 9.72
N ALA A 217 -12.56 -17.64 9.62
CA ALA A 217 -13.61 -17.07 10.46
C ALA A 217 -14.99 -17.70 10.20
N GLN A 218 -15.23 -18.24 9.01
CA GLN A 218 -16.47 -18.99 8.72
C GLN A 218 -16.44 -20.44 9.23
N GLU A 219 -15.27 -21.10 9.17
CA GLU A 219 -15.13 -22.52 9.52
C GLU A 219 -14.79 -22.73 11.01
N VAL A 220 -14.27 -21.71 11.71
CA VAL A 220 -13.80 -21.78 13.11
C VAL A 220 -14.66 -20.85 13.98
N PRO A 221 -15.60 -21.40 14.77
CA PRO A 221 -16.48 -20.60 15.61
C PRO A 221 -15.72 -19.74 16.63
N GLU A 222 -14.61 -20.25 17.19
CA GLU A 222 -13.77 -19.53 18.16
C GLU A 222 -13.12 -18.27 17.55
N ILE A 223 -12.91 -18.22 16.22
CA ILE A 223 -12.49 -17.02 15.52
C ILE A 223 -13.66 -16.08 15.32
N TYR A 224 -14.83 -16.61 14.95
CA TYR A 224 -16.05 -15.82 14.77
C TYR A 224 -16.45 -15.11 16.07
N ASP A 225 -16.37 -15.81 17.20
CA ASP A 225 -16.68 -15.29 18.54
C ASP A 225 -15.56 -14.36 19.07
N GLY A 226 -14.43 -14.25 18.38
CA GLY A 226 -13.31 -13.36 18.73
C GLY A 226 -12.46 -13.85 19.89
N ILE A 227 -12.58 -15.11 20.30
CA ILE A 227 -11.74 -15.77 21.32
C ILE A 227 -10.36 -16.05 20.73
N VAL A 228 -10.31 -16.66 19.54
CA VAL A 228 -9.09 -16.84 18.75
C VAL A 228 -8.99 -15.70 17.75
N GLN A 229 -7.81 -15.11 17.63
CA GLN A 229 -7.53 -14.03 16.68
C GLN A 229 -6.46 -14.45 15.70
N ILE A 230 -6.69 -14.12 14.42
CA ILE A 230 -5.66 -14.19 13.38
C ILE A 230 -4.87 -12.88 13.43
N LYS A 231 -3.57 -12.96 13.67
CA LYS A 231 -2.68 -11.80 13.73
C LYS A 231 -2.10 -11.43 12.37
N SER A 232 -1.63 -12.42 11.63
CA SER A 232 -1.05 -12.24 10.30
C SER A 232 -1.28 -13.47 9.43
N VAL A 233 -1.25 -13.27 8.12
CA VAL A 233 -1.36 -14.32 7.11
C VAL A 233 -0.34 -14.04 6.01
N ALA A 234 0.54 -15.00 5.76
CA ALA A 234 1.43 -15.00 4.61
C ALA A 234 0.98 -16.08 3.63
N ARG A 235 0.86 -15.74 2.35
CA ARG A 235 0.25 -16.64 1.39
C ARG A 235 0.99 -16.65 0.05
N ASP A 236 1.22 -17.85 -0.46
CA ASP A 236 1.63 -18.12 -1.83
C ASP A 236 0.46 -18.87 -2.50
N PRO A 237 -0.45 -18.14 -3.18
CA PRO A 237 -1.74 -18.67 -3.59
C PRO A 237 -1.62 -19.95 -4.43
N GLY A 238 -2.39 -20.98 -4.07
CA GLY A 238 -2.41 -22.27 -4.74
C GLY A 238 -1.22 -23.17 -4.43
N SER A 239 -0.32 -22.77 -3.52
CA SER A 239 0.85 -23.55 -3.11
C SER A 239 0.87 -23.79 -1.60
N ARG A 240 1.17 -22.76 -0.82
CA ARG A 240 1.29 -22.84 0.64
C ARG A 240 0.97 -21.50 1.28
N ALA A 241 0.45 -21.56 2.50
CA ALA A 241 0.23 -20.39 3.32
C ALA A 241 0.61 -20.66 4.78
N LYS A 242 0.91 -19.59 5.50
CA LYS A 242 1.14 -19.61 6.94
C LYS A 242 0.18 -18.62 7.59
N ILE A 243 -0.46 -19.03 8.69
CA ILE A 243 -1.40 -18.21 9.45
C ILE A 243 -0.97 -18.17 10.91
N ALA A 244 -0.82 -16.98 11.46
CA ALA A 244 -0.46 -16.77 12.86
C ALA A 244 -1.72 -16.51 13.67
N VAL A 245 -1.95 -17.32 14.70
CA VAL A 245 -3.13 -17.28 15.55
C VAL A 245 -2.76 -17.14 17.02
N ILE A 246 -3.58 -16.43 17.76
CA ILE A 246 -3.47 -16.28 19.21
C ILE A 246 -4.83 -16.45 19.87
N SER A 247 -4.88 -17.03 21.06
CA SER A 247 -6.08 -17.04 21.88
C SER A 247 -6.02 -15.95 22.94
N LYS A 248 -7.17 -15.30 23.21
CA LYS A 248 -7.34 -14.42 24.36
C LYS A 248 -7.58 -15.21 25.65
N ASP A 249 -8.09 -16.43 25.51
CA ASP A 249 -8.32 -17.35 26.63
C ASP A 249 -7.19 -18.37 26.68
N SER A 250 -6.42 -18.37 27.75
CA SER A 250 -5.30 -19.28 27.96
C SER A 250 -5.71 -20.76 28.04
N SER A 251 -6.99 -21.06 28.27
CA SER A 251 -7.52 -22.42 28.33
C SER A 251 -7.76 -23.04 26.93
N ILE A 252 -7.75 -22.21 25.86
CA ILE A 252 -8.04 -22.64 24.51
C ILE A 252 -6.76 -22.63 23.68
N ASP A 253 -6.38 -23.79 23.15
CA ASP A 253 -5.31 -23.90 22.18
C ASP A 253 -5.76 -23.31 20.83
N PRO A 254 -5.16 -22.19 20.36
CA PRO A 254 -5.57 -21.53 19.13
C PRO A 254 -5.26 -22.37 17.89
N VAL A 255 -4.20 -23.17 17.91
CA VAL A 255 -3.81 -24.04 16.79
C VAL A 255 -4.78 -25.21 16.68
N GLY A 256 -5.07 -25.88 17.80
CA GLY A 256 -6.02 -26.99 17.86
C GLY A 256 -7.44 -26.56 17.45
N ALA A 257 -7.88 -25.37 17.85
CA ALA A 257 -9.17 -24.81 17.47
C ALA A 257 -9.29 -24.62 15.96
N CYS A 258 -8.25 -24.11 15.31
CA CYS A 258 -8.22 -23.90 13.86
C CYS A 258 -8.08 -25.21 13.07
N VAL A 259 -7.35 -26.19 13.57
CA VAL A 259 -7.20 -27.51 12.95
C VAL A 259 -8.53 -28.27 13.03
N GLY A 260 -9.16 -28.26 14.21
CA GLY A 260 -10.39 -28.97 14.48
C GLY A 260 -10.20 -30.48 14.64
N MET A 261 -11.28 -31.20 14.95
CA MET A 261 -11.23 -32.65 15.13
C MET A 261 -10.74 -33.35 13.86
N ARG A 262 -9.64 -34.08 13.98
CA ARG A 262 -9.00 -34.81 12.86
C ARG A 262 -8.68 -33.91 11.63
N GLY A 263 -8.49 -32.62 11.85
CA GLY A 263 -8.17 -31.66 10.78
C GLY A 263 -9.36 -31.25 9.90
N GLN A 264 -10.59 -31.52 10.31
CA GLN A 264 -11.77 -31.24 9.46
C GLN A 264 -11.90 -29.78 9.07
N ARG A 265 -11.66 -28.85 10.02
CA ARG A 265 -11.80 -27.40 9.76
C ARG A 265 -10.74 -26.88 8.79
N VAL A 266 -9.49 -27.24 9.02
CA VAL A 266 -8.41 -26.84 8.11
C VAL A 266 -8.58 -27.48 6.74
N GLN A 267 -9.06 -28.74 6.66
CA GLN A 267 -9.30 -29.41 5.40
C GLN A 267 -10.45 -28.76 4.60
N ALA A 268 -11.47 -28.23 5.24
CA ALA A 268 -12.53 -27.45 4.59
C ALA A 268 -11.94 -26.19 3.89
N VAL A 269 -11.07 -25.45 4.59
CA VAL A 269 -10.38 -24.30 4.02
C VAL A 269 -9.41 -24.72 2.88
N VAL A 270 -8.62 -25.75 3.09
CA VAL A 270 -7.69 -26.31 2.07
C VAL A 270 -8.46 -26.75 0.82
N GLY A 271 -9.62 -27.37 0.99
CA GLY A 271 -10.49 -27.79 -0.12
C GLY A 271 -11.00 -26.60 -0.94
N GLU A 272 -11.45 -25.51 -0.28
CA GLU A 272 -11.87 -24.29 -0.94
C GLU A 272 -10.71 -23.60 -1.70
N LEU A 273 -9.51 -23.69 -1.17
CA LEU A 273 -8.27 -23.11 -1.75
C LEU A 273 -7.55 -24.06 -2.74
N GLN A 274 -8.26 -25.05 -3.29
CA GLN A 274 -7.75 -25.97 -4.32
C GLN A 274 -6.52 -26.78 -3.88
N GLY A 275 -6.46 -27.14 -2.60
CA GLY A 275 -5.38 -27.97 -2.06
C GLY A 275 -4.14 -27.18 -1.60
N GLU A 276 -4.25 -25.87 -1.42
CA GLU A 276 -3.20 -25.03 -0.84
C GLU A 276 -2.88 -25.51 0.59
N LYS A 277 -1.62 -25.81 0.86
CA LYS A 277 -1.18 -26.27 2.19
C LYS A 277 -1.20 -25.10 3.17
N VAL A 278 -1.81 -25.31 4.34
CA VAL A 278 -1.92 -24.28 5.37
C VAL A 278 -1.20 -24.71 6.63
N ASP A 279 -0.19 -23.94 7.03
CA ASP A 279 0.51 -24.08 8.30
C ASP A 279 -0.10 -23.10 9.31
N ILE A 280 -0.61 -23.62 10.43
CA ILE A 280 -1.18 -22.85 11.50
C ILE A 280 -0.14 -22.69 12.59
N ILE A 281 0.21 -21.47 12.95
CA ILE A 281 1.34 -21.11 13.78
C ILE A 281 0.82 -20.32 14.98
N GLN A 282 1.29 -20.66 16.17
CA GLN A 282 1.01 -19.90 17.35
C GLN A 282 1.79 -18.58 17.31
N TRP A 283 1.08 -17.47 17.34
CA TRP A 283 1.69 -16.15 17.44
C TRP A 283 2.26 -15.93 18.85
N ASN A 284 3.42 -15.30 18.94
CA ASN A 284 4.03 -14.88 20.18
C ASN A 284 4.42 -13.41 20.10
N GLN A 285 4.43 -12.72 21.24
CA GLN A 285 4.89 -11.33 21.34
C GLN A 285 6.42 -11.25 21.23
N ASP A 286 7.12 -12.28 21.72
CA ASP A 286 8.55 -12.43 21.53
C ASP A 286 8.85 -12.80 20.08
N ALA A 287 9.62 -11.94 19.40
CA ALA A 287 9.94 -12.08 17.99
C ALA A 287 10.74 -13.36 17.72
N ALA A 288 11.70 -13.70 18.57
CA ALA A 288 12.53 -14.89 18.42
C ALA A 288 11.67 -16.16 18.46
N THR A 289 10.83 -16.30 19.46
CA THR A 289 9.90 -17.44 19.60
C THR A 289 8.93 -17.50 18.44
N PHE A 290 8.41 -16.35 17.97
CA PHE A 290 7.47 -16.33 16.86
C PHE A 290 8.13 -16.77 15.54
N ILE A 291 9.39 -16.39 15.31
CA ILE A 291 10.14 -16.81 14.11
C ILE A 291 10.47 -18.30 14.14
N VAL A 292 10.88 -18.81 15.28
CA VAL A 292 11.09 -20.27 15.47
C VAL A 292 9.82 -21.03 15.09
N ASN A 293 8.67 -20.60 15.60
CA ASN A 293 7.37 -21.19 15.26
C ASN A 293 7.04 -21.03 13.78
N ALA A 294 7.37 -19.88 13.17
CA ALA A 294 7.08 -19.56 11.78
C ALA A 294 7.92 -20.39 10.79
N LEU A 295 9.12 -20.82 11.18
CA LEU A 295 9.99 -21.68 10.36
C LEU A 295 9.64 -23.16 10.45
N ALA A 296 8.74 -23.55 11.37
CA ALA A 296 8.29 -24.94 11.43
C ALA A 296 7.92 -25.48 10.02
N PRO A 297 8.24 -26.76 9.73
CA PRO A 297 8.69 -27.82 10.63
C PRO A 297 10.21 -27.92 10.82
N ALA A 298 11.01 -26.94 10.40
CA ALA A 298 12.45 -26.93 10.61
C ALA A 298 12.77 -26.66 12.10
N GLU A 299 13.76 -27.36 12.62
CA GLU A 299 14.29 -27.14 13.96
C GLU A 299 15.35 -26.04 13.91
N VAL A 300 15.23 -25.07 14.83
CA VAL A 300 16.13 -23.92 14.93
C VAL A 300 16.98 -24.08 16.18
N THR A 301 18.29 -23.92 16.06
CA THR A 301 19.23 -24.04 17.17
C THR A 301 19.38 -22.72 17.91
N LYS A 302 19.51 -21.61 17.16
CA LYS A 302 19.78 -20.28 17.69
C LYS A 302 19.14 -19.21 16.84
N VAL A 303 18.74 -18.10 17.45
CA VAL A 303 18.23 -16.90 16.80
C VAL A 303 19.00 -15.69 17.33
N VAL A 304 19.49 -14.87 16.43
CA VAL A 304 20.15 -13.59 16.75
C VAL A 304 19.31 -12.47 16.15
N LEU A 305 18.86 -11.57 16.99
CA LEU A 305 18.02 -10.43 16.64
C LEU A 305 18.90 -9.19 16.42
N ASP A 306 18.72 -8.54 15.30
CA ASP A 306 19.23 -7.20 15.02
C ASP A 306 18.03 -6.27 14.85
N GLU A 307 17.70 -5.54 15.90
CA GLU A 307 16.54 -4.64 15.94
C GLU A 307 16.77 -3.39 15.07
N ASP A 308 18.01 -2.93 14.95
CA ASP A 308 18.35 -1.69 14.24
C ASP A 308 18.14 -1.86 12.72
N SER A 309 18.52 -3.01 12.18
CA SER A 309 18.34 -3.33 10.76
C SER A 309 17.03 -4.08 10.45
N ASN A 310 16.21 -4.41 11.47
CA ASN A 310 15.01 -5.26 11.35
C ASN A 310 15.32 -6.62 10.69
N ARG A 311 16.48 -7.17 11.03
CA ARG A 311 17.04 -8.40 10.48
C ARG A 311 17.21 -9.44 11.55
N ILE A 312 17.01 -10.70 11.19
CA ILE A 312 17.16 -11.82 12.11
C ILE A 312 17.98 -12.90 11.44
N GLU A 313 19.03 -13.32 12.13
CA GLU A 313 19.82 -14.48 11.74
C GLU A 313 19.33 -15.72 12.49
N VAL A 314 19.03 -16.75 11.76
CA VAL A 314 18.54 -18.02 12.27
C VAL A 314 19.54 -19.12 11.97
N VAL A 315 20.08 -19.73 13.02
CA VAL A 315 21.04 -20.83 12.88
C VAL A 315 20.30 -22.16 12.99
N VAL A 316 20.51 -23.00 12.00
CA VAL A 316 19.88 -24.31 11.90
C VAL A 316 20.93 -25.41 11.72
N PRO A 317 20.66 -26.67 12.16
CA PRO A 317 21.49 -27.81 11.81
C PRO A 317 21.55 -27.99 10.31
N GLU A 318 22.68 -28.46 9.77
CA GLU A 318 22.85 -28.65 8.33
C GLU A 318 21.77 -29.58 7.71
N SER A 319 21.33 -30.59 8.44
CA SER A 319 20.22 -31.46 8.04
C SER A 319 18.88 -30.76 7.88
N GLN A 320 18.67 -29.62 8.54
CA GLN A 320 17.42 -28.84 8.56
C GLN A 320 17.45 -27.67 7.57
N LEU A 321 18.61 -27.30 7.02
CA LEU A 321 18.77 -26.15 6.13
C LEU A 321 17.79 -26.16 4.97
N SER A 322 17.73 -27.27 4.24
CA SER A 322 16.81 -27.42 3.09
C SER A 322 15.34 -27.30 3.49
N LEU A 323 15.00 -27.70 4.71
CA LEU A 323 13.64 -27.63 5.25
C LEU A 323 13.29 -26.20 5.69
N ALA A 324 14.23 -25.52 6.35
CA ALA A 324 14.10 -24.12 6.80
C ALA A 324 13.95 -23.16 5.62
N ILE A 325 14.79 -23.31 4.59
CA ILE A 325 14.67 -22.51 3.36
C ILE A 325 13.40 -22.90 2.60
N GLY A 326 13.14 -24.20 2.50
CA GLY A 326 12.04 -24.73 1.72
C GLY A 326 12.30 -24.68 0.21
N ARG A 327 11.39 -25.28 -0.56
CA ARG A 327 11.51 -25.33 -2.02
C ARG A 327 11.51 -23.92 -2.62
N ARG A 328 12.59 -23.51 -3.27
CA ARG A 328 12.79 -22.15 -3.86
C ARG A 328 12.64 -21.02 -2.84
N GLY A 329 13.07 -21.24 -1.61
CA GLY A 329 12.94 -20.24 -0.55
C GLY A 329 11.51 -19.98 -0.07
N GLN A 330 10.56 -20.86 -0.35
CA GLN A 330 9.15 -20.65 -0.02
C GLN A 330 8.92 -20.57 1.49
N ASN A 331 9.56 -21.42 2.29
CA ASN A 331 9.32 -21.45 3.72
C ASN A 331 9.83 -20.19 4.41
N VAL A 332 11.09 -19.79 4.13
CA VAL A 332 11.68 -18.56 4.69
C VAL A 332 10.94 -17.33 4.22
N ARG A 333 10.57 -17.23 2.93
CA ARG A 333 9.81 -16.09 2.39
C ARG A 333 8.44 -15.93 3.06
N LEU A 334 7.72 -17.03 3.27
CA LEU A 334 6.44 -17.00 3.98
C LEU A 334 6.62 -16.65 5.47
N ALA A 335 7.68 -17.14 6.12
CA ALA A 335 8.00 -16.78 7.49
C ALA A 335 8.34 -15.28 7.61
N SER A 336 9.18 -14.75 6.72
CA SER A 336 9.50 -13.31 6.66
C SER A 336 8.24 -12.45 6.44
N GLN A 337 7.39 -12.79 5.48
CA GLN A 337 6.12 -12.09 5.25
C GLN A 337 5.15 -12.16 6.44
N LEU A 338 5.15 -13.30 7.17
CA LEU A 338 4.27 -13.51 8.32
C LEU A 338 4.70 -12.69 9.53
N THR A 339 6.02 -12.62 9.77
CA THR A 339 6.61 -11.97 10.95
C THR A 339 6.94 -10.51 10.71
N GLY A 340 7.17 -10.11 9.47
CA GLY A 340 7.60 -8.76 9.07
C GLY A 340 9.10 -8.52 9.22
N TRP A 341 9.89 -9.56 9.57
CA TRP A 341 11.35 -9.50 9.71
C TRP A 341 12.04 -10.05 8.48
N ASP A 342 13.21 -9.51 8.16
CA ASP A 342 14.09 -10.11 7.17
C ASP A 342 14.88 -11.26 7.79
N ILE A 343 14.71 -12.47 7.28
CA ILE A 343 15.22 -13.70 7.90
C ILE A 343 16.37 -14.25 7.07
N ASP A 344 17.58 -14.29 7.64
CA ASP A 344 18.73 -14.98 7.11
C ASP A 344 18.92 -16.32 7.80
N ILE A 345 19.09 -17.36 7.00
CA ILE A 345 19.29 -18.71 7.51
C ILE A 345 20.74 -19.12 7.29
N LEU A 346 21.41 -19.51 8.37
CA LEU A 346 22.78 -19.97 8.40
C LEU A 346 22.84 -21.38 8.98
N THR A 347 23.82 -22.16 8.55
CA THR A 347 24.16 -23.41 9.22
C THR A 347 25.01 -23.17 10.46
N GLU A 348 25.01 -24.12 11.40
CA GLU A 348 25.91 -24.09 12.57
C GLU A 348 27.39 -24.00 12.14
N GLN A 349 27.73 -24.63 11.02
CA GLN A 349 29.09 -24.62 10.48
C GLN A 349 29.42 -23.21 9.93
N GLU A 350 28.56 -22.63 9.11
CA GLU A 350 28.76 -21.28 8.56
C GLU A 350 28.84 -20.22 9.67
N GLU A 351 28.02 -20.33 10.70
CA GLU A 351 28.06 -19.44 11.86
C GLU A 351 29.37 -19.61 12.64
N SER A 352 29.82 -20.86 12.84
CA SER A 352 31.10 -21.14 13.52
C SER A 352 32.30 -20.63 12.69
N GLU A 353 32.32 -20.88 11.39
CA GLU A 353 33.37 -20.38 10.49
C GLU A 353 33.41 -18.84 10.48
N ARG A 354 32.25 -18.17 10.41
CA ARG A 354 32.14 -16.71 10.47
C ARG A 354 32.69 -16.18 11.79
N ARG A 355 32.28 -16.74 12.91
CA ARG A 355 32.79 -16.33 14.24
C ARG A 355 34.29 -16.55 14.35
N GLN A 356 34.79 -17.68 13.87
CA GLN A 356 36.21 -17.97 13.92
C GLN A 356 37.00 -16.97 13.03
N LYS A 357 36.45 -16.62 11.89
CA LYS A 357 37.04 -15.60 11.00
C LYS A 357 37.05 -14.23 11.67
N GLU A 358 35.90 -13.77 12.19
CA GLU A 358 35.77 -12.52 12.93
C GLU A 358 36.73 -12.46 14.13
N PHE A 359 36.81 -13.54 14.89
CA PHE A 359 37.75 -13.66 16.00
C PHE A 359 39.21 -13.56 15.54
N THR A 360 39.57 -14.24 14.45
CA THR A 360 40.93 -14.17 13.88
C THR A 360 41.24 -12.78 13.37
N GLU A 361 40.32 -12.14 12.67
CA GLU A 361 40.48 -10.77 12.15
C GLU A 361 40.62 -9.76 13.32
N ARG A 362 39.84 -9.88 14.39
CA ARG A 362 39.96 -9.03 15.59
C ARG A 362 41.29 -9.27 16.30
N THR A 363 41.66 -10.55 16.46
CA THR A 363 42.96 -10.89 17.09
C THR A 363 44.12 -10.26 16.29
N GLN A 364 44.08 -10.39 14.96
CA GLN A 364 45.12 -9.81 14.11
C GLN A 364 45.10 -8.28 14.19
N LEU A 365 43.93 -7.66 14.20
CA LEU A 365 43.81 -6.21 14.38
C LEU A 365 44.44 -5.73 15.69
N PHE A 366 44.17 -6.42 16.81
CA PHE A 366 44.73 -6.08 18.11
C PHE A 366 46.26 -6.31 18.13
N MET A 367 46.74 -7.39 17.54
CA MET A 367 48.18 -7.64 17.41
C MET A 367 48.90 -6.50 16.66
N GLU A 368 48.37 -6.11 15.50
CA GLU A 368 48.96 -5.07 14.67
C GLU A 368 48.83 -3.66 15.26
N ALA A 369 47.69 -3.37 15.87
CA ALA A 369 47.42 -2.04 16.40
C ALA A 369 48.08 -1.75 17.74
N LEU A 370 48.08 -2.76 18.63
CA LEU A 370 48.56 -2.61 20.01
C LEU A 370 49.99 -3.12 20.20
N ASP A 371 50.59 -3.74 19.17
CA ASP A 371 51.91 -4.39 19.22
C ASP A 371 52.02 -5.35 20.42
N VAL A 372 51.04 -6.24 20.54
CA VAL A 372 50.93 -7.24 21.61
C VAL A 372 51.03 -8.66 21.06
N ASP A 373 51.38 -9.60 21.94
CA ASP A 373 51.40 -11.01 21.59
C ASP A 373 50.01 -11.58 21.30
N GLU A 374 49.96 -12.64 20.49
CA GLU A 374 48.73 -13.32 20.11
C GLU A 374 47.84 -13.69 21.30
N VAL A 375 48.44 -14.12 22.43
CA VAL A 375 47.72 -14.48 23.64
C VAL A 375 46.95 -13.30 24.23
N ILE A 376 47.58 -12.13 24.29
CA ILE A 376 46.98 -10.89 24.80
C ILE A 376 45.86 -10.43 23.86
N ALA A 377 46.09 -10.48 22.56
CA ALA A 377 45.10 -10.11 21.55
C ALA A 377 43.85 -11.05 21.61
N GLN A 378 44.07 -12.35 21.78
CA GLN A 378 43.00 -13.34 21.92
C GLN A 378 42.19 -13.12 23.22
N LEU A 379 42.85 -12.78 24.34
CA LEU A 379 42.16 -12.46 25.59
C LEU A 379 41.27 -11.23 25.42
N LEU A 380 41.74 -10.17 24.82
CA LEU A 380 40.93 -8.96 24.55
C LEU A 380 39.73 -9.28 23.65
N ALA A 381 39.93 -10.07 22.58
CA ALA A 381 38.85 -10.50 21.72
C ALA A 381 37.83 -11.42 22.41
N THR A 382 38.28 -12.27 23.36
CA THR A 382 37.41 -13.19 24.12
C THR A 382 36.56 -12.45 25.15
N GLU A 383 37.08 -11.38 25.75
CA GLU A 383 36.37 -10.52 26.71
C GLU A 383 35.35 -9.58 26.02
N GLY A 384 35.29 -9.61 24.70
CA GLY A 384 34.22 -8.93 23.95
C GLY A 384 34.61 -7.57 23.41
N PHE A 385 35.88 -7.16 23.48
CA PHE A 385 36.32 -5.94 22.81
C PHE A 385 36.25 -6.13 21.28
N GLU A 386 35.57 -5.19 20.61
CA GLU A 386 35.36 -5.25 19.17
C GLU A 386 36.27 -4.28 18.42
N THR A 387 36.57 -3.13 19.05
CA THR A 387 37.32 -2.05 18.42
C THR A 387 38.48 -1.57 19.27
N ILE A 388 39.51 -0.99 18.62
CA ILE A 388 40.64 -0.38 19.33
C ILE A 388 40.18 0.83 20.14
N ALA A 389 39.15 1.53 19.69
CA ALA A 389 38.59 2.68 20.41
C ALA A 389 37.99 2.26 21.76
N GLU A 390 37.29 1.09 21.84
CA GLU A 390 36.80 0.56 23.11
C GLU A 390 37.95 0.31 24.08
N VAL A 391 39.03 -0.35 23.63
CA VAL A 391 40.21 -0.59 24.45
C VAL A 391 40.86 0.72 24.91
N ALA A 392 40.89 1.75 24.06
CA ALA A 392 41.52 3.05 24.39
C ALA A 392 40.75 3.87 25.43
N TYR A 393 39.41 3.73 25.50
CA TYR A 393 38.56 4.63 26.29
C TYR A 393 37.80 3.92 27.44
N VAL A 394 37.81 2.59 27.53
CA VAL A 394 37.29 1.84 28.65
C VAL A 394 38.04 2.15 29.95
N ASP A 395 37.48 1.88 31.13
CA ASP A 395 38.21 2.03 32.40
C ASP A 395 39.37 1.02 32.46
N ALA A 396 40.57 1.49 32.85
CA ALA A 396 41.76 0.63 33.00
C ALA A 396 41.50 -0.53 33.98
N GLY A 397 40.60 -0.33 34.97
CA GLY A 397 40.17 -1.36 35.91
C GLY A 397 39.46 -2.54 35.22
N GLU A 398 38.69 -2.31 34.15
CA GLU A 398 37.99 -3.39 33.41
C GLU A 398 39.01 -4.25 32.68
N ILE A 399 40.00 -3.67 32.02
CA ILE A 399 41.07 -4.42 31.38
C ILE A 399 41.92 -5.19 32.40
N ALA A 400 42.21 -4.59 33.57
CA ALA A 400 42.97 -5.23 34.62
C ALA A 400 42.22 -6.39 35.31
N HIS A 401 40.87 -6.49 35.13
CA HIS A 401 40.09 -7.64 35.63
C HIS A 401 40.24 -8.87 34.76
N ILE A 402 40.75 -8.76 33.54
CA ILE A 402 40.98 -9.89 32.65
C ILE A 402 42.08 -10.78 33.22
N GLU A 403 41.83 -12.08 33.26
CA GLU A 403 42.78 -13.07 33.78
C GLU A 403 44.14 -12.97 33.04
N GLY A 404 45.20 -12.59 33.71
CA GLY A 404 46.53 -12.44 33.13
C GLY A 404 46.98 -10.99 32.87
N PHE A 405 46.14 -9.98 33.18
CA PHE A 405 46.50 -8.58 33.11
C PHE A 405 46.69 -8.00 34.51
N ASP A 406 47.66 -7.08 34.61
CA ASP A 406 47.80 -6.22 35.78
C ASP A 406 47.50 -4.74 35.40
N GLU A 407 47.39 -3.87 36.40
CA GLU A 407 47.09 -2.45 36.14
C GLU A 407 48.13 -1.75 35.25
N ASP A 408 49.35 -2.16 35.32
CA ASP A 408 50.44 -1.54 34.54
C ASP A 408 50.33 -1.98 33.06
N THR A 409 50.08 -3.27 32.82
CA THR A 409 49.84 -3.81 31.46
C THR A 409 48.57 -3.19 30.87
N ALA A 410 47.47 -3.06 31.63
CA ALA A 410 46.23 -2.43 31.15
C ALA A 410 46.46 -0.98 30.70
N ARG A 411 47.22 -0.20 31.51
CA ARG A 411 47.56 1.19 31.15
C ARG A 411 48.46 1.27 29.91
N GLU A 412 49.40 0.35 29.77
CA GLU A 412 50.27 0.30 28.60
C GLU A 412 49.50 -0.03 27.34
N ILE A 413 48.60 -1.00 27.37
CA ILE A 413 47.72 -1.35 26.25
C ILE A 413 46.82 -0.16 25.86
N GLN A 414 46.24 0.54 26.81
CA GLN A 414 45.45 1.74 26.57
C GLN A 414 46.28 2.86 25.93
N THR A 415 47.51 3.04 26.39
CA THR A 415 48.40 4.05 25.82
C THR A 415 48.71 3.73 24.36
N ARG A 416 49.05 2.47 24.07
CA ARG A 416 49.29 2.00 22.70
C ARG A 416 48.03 2.12 21.82
N ALA A 417 46.86 1.82 22.36
CA ALA A 417 45.60 2.00 21.64
C ALA A 417 45.33 3.45 21.27
N ARG A 418 45.59 4.39 22.19
CA ARG A 418 45.47 5.83 21.92
C ARG A 418 46.49 6.31 20.89
N GLU A 419 47.75 5.91 21.04
CA GLU A 419 48.82 6.25 20.07
C GLU A 419 48.53 5.72 18.67
N TYR A 420 47.96 4.52 18.58
CA TYR A 420 47.51 3.96 17.29
C TYR A 420 46.39 4.77 16.67
N LEU A 421 45.35 5.12 17.43
CA LEU A 421 44.25 5.96 16.96
C LEU A 421 44.73 7.34 16.51
N GLU A 422 45.62 7.99 17.29
CA GLU A 422 46.21 9.29 16.95
C GLU A 422 47.05 9.19 15.66
N ARG A 423 47.84 8.13 15.51
CA ARG A 423 48.64 7.88 14.29
C ARG A 423 47.74 7.67 13.09
N GLN A 424 46.70 6.87 13.24
CA GLN A 424 45.73 6.57 12.17
C GLN A 424 44.99 7.86 11.76
N GLU A 425 44.63 8.69 12.73
CA GLU A 425 43.97 9.96 12.46
C GLU A 425 44.91 10.94 11.76
N ALA A 426 46.18 11.00 12.17
CA ALA A 426 47.21 11.80 11.52
C ALA A 426 47.53 11.34 10.08
N GLU A 427 47.57 10.02 9.83
CA GLU A 427 47.74 9.44 8.50
C GLU A 427 46.51 9.76 7.60
N ARG A 428 45.30 9.65 8.13
CA ARG A 428 44.08 10.04 7.41
C ARG A 428 44.08 11.54 7.10
N ASP A 429 44.48 12.39 8.03
CA ASP A 429 44.57 13.84 7.80
C ASP A 429 45.65 14.20 6.78
N ALA A 430 46.81 13.52 6.81
CA ALA A 430 47.84 13.65 5.78
C ALA A 430 47.28 13.23 4.40
N ARG A 431 46.61 12.10 4.33
CA ARG A 431 45.99 11.61 3.09
C ARG A 431 44.93 12.56 2.57
N ARG A 432 44.08 13.11 3.45
CA ARG A 432 43.11 14.15 3.13
C ARG A 432 43.76 15.36 2.46
N LYS A 433 44.87 15.83 3.04
CA LYS A 433 45.63 16.97 2.50
C LYS A 433 46.28 16.66 1.15
N GLU A 434 46.81 15.45 0.94
CA GLU A 434 47.30 14.99 -0.36
C GLU A 434 46.20 15.00 -1.43
N LEU A 435 45.01 14.58 -1.09
CA LEU A 435 43.85 14.57 -1.99
C LEU A 435 43.30 15.97 -2.26
N GLY A 436 43.76 17.00 -1.49
CA GLY A 436 43.35 18.38 -1.67
C GLY A 436 41.95 18.69 -1.16
N VAL A 437 41.47 17.98 -0.14
CA VAL A 437 40.16 18.21 0.49
C VAL A 437 40.24 19.42 1.41
N SER A 438 39.30 20.35 1.26
CA SER A 438 39.26 21.62 1.99
C SER A 438 39.03 21.40 3.51
N ASP A 439 39.69 22.23 4.32
CA ASP A 439 39.48 22.28 5.78
C ASP A 439 38.05 22.73 6.17
N ASP A 440 37.32 23.34 5.25
CA ASP A 440 35.93 23.76 5.50
C ASP A 440 34.95 22.60 5.55
N LEU A 441 35.24 21.50 4.84
CA LEU A 441 34.48 20.26 4.96
C LEU A 441 34.64 19.60 6.34
N ALA A 442 35.85 19.73 6.95
CA ALA A 442 36.12 19.20 8.29
C ALA A 442 35.34 19.93 9.41
N LYS A 443 34.86 21.15 9.14
CA LYS A 443 34.05 21.93 10.10
C LYS A 443 32.57 21.53 10.14
N LEU A 444 32.12 20.71 9.18
CA LEU A 444 30.73 20.26 9.14
C LEU A 444 30.46 19.30 10.29
N PRO A 445 29.29 19.44 10.95
CA PRO A 445 28.89 18.53 12.02
C PRO A 445 28.71 17.11 11.49
N GLY A 446 29.26 16.11 12.20
CA GLY A 446 29.11 14.69 11.85
C GLY A 446 30.12 14.19 10.78
N VAL A 447 31.02 15.03 10.28
CA VAL A 447 32.06 14.61 9.32
C VAL A 447 33.29 14.12 10.06
N THR A 448 33.69 12.88 9.81
CA THR A 448 34.91 12.29 10.34
C THR A 448 36.08 12.43 9.33
N THR A 449 37.32 12.33 9.81
CA THR A 449 38.54 12.37 8.97
C THR A 449 38.52 11.25 7.92
N ALA A 450 37.96 10.09 8.26
CA ALA A 450 37.80 8.98 7.34
C ALA A 450 36.83 9.29 6.20
N MET A 451 35.72 9.99 6.50
CA MET A 451 34.75 10.45 5.48
C MET A 451 35.41 11.48 4.55
N LEU A 452 36.26 12.37 5.07
CA LEU A 452 36.98 13.34 4.25
C LEU A 452 37.93 12.67 3.25
N VAL A 453 38.59 11.59 3.64
CA VAL A 453 39.41 10.78 2.72
C VAL A 453 38.54 10.15 1.64
N ALA A 454 37.41 9.53 2.01
CA ALA A 454 36.45 8.95 1.07
C ALA A 454 35.91 10.00 0.09
N PHE A 455 35.60 11.20 0.55
CA PHE A 455 35.20 12.32 -0.30
C PHE A 455 36.31 12.68 -1.31
N GLY A 456 37.54 12.83 -0.83
CA GLY A 456 38.70 13.17 -1.68
C GLY A 456 38.97 12.12 -2.76
N GLU A 457 38.86 10.83 -2.45
CA GLU A 457 39.04 9.72 -3.39
C GLU A 457 37.94 9.68 -4.47
N ASN A 458 36.75 10.15 -4.15
CA ASN A 458 35.64 10.24 -5.08
C ASN A 458 35.48 11.64 -5.73
N GLY A 459 36.46 12.53 -5.54
CA GLY A 459 36.53 13.82 -6.22
C GLY A 459 35.73 14.95 -5.56
N ILE A 460 35.14 14.73 -4.39
CA ILE A 460 34.44 15.73 -3.57
C ILE A 460 35.49 16.42 -2.71
N LYS A 461 35.92 17.63 -3.10
CA LYS A 461 37.06 18.34 -2.45
C LYS A 461 36.65 19.62 -1.74
N THR A 462 35.56 20.23 -2.15
CA THR A 462 35.07 21.51 -1.63
C THR A 462 33.69 21.39 -1.03
N LEU A 463 33.27 22.39 -0.25
CA LEU A 463 31.90 22.52 0.24
C LEU A 463 30.86 22.56 -0.90
N GLU A 464 31.24 23.19 -2.02
CA GLU A 464 30.38 23.29 -3.20
C GLU A 464 30.17 21.93 -3.87
N ASP A 465 31.21 21.09 -3.92
CA ASP A 465 31.11 19.72 -4.46
C ASP A 465 30.14 18.87 -3.63
N LEU A 466 30.25 18.91 -2.29
CA LEU A 466 29.36 18.19 -1.40
C LEU A 466 27.94 18.76 -1.42
N ALA A 467 27.78 20.08 -1.49
CA ALA A 467 26.49 20.73 -1.61
C ALA A 467 25.75 20.39 -2.92
N GLY A 468 26.53 20.12 -3.98
CA GLY A 468 26.02 19.69 -5.29
C GLY A 468 25.77 18.19 -5.42
N ALA A 469 26.26 17.39 -4.48
CA ALA A 469 26.07 15.93 -4.52
C ALA A 469 24.59 15.54 -4.33
N GLU A 470 24.20 14.43 -4.97
CA GLU A 470 22.90 13.82 -4.75
C GLU A 470 22.99 12.77 -3.62
N THR A 471 21.90 12.58 -2.88
CA THR A 471 21.87 11.60 -1.78
C THR A 471 22.19 10.19 -2.28
N ASP A 472 21.74 9.87 -3.50
CA ASP A 472 21.97 8.57 -4.12
C ASP A 472 23.46 8.31 -4.47
N ASP A 473 24.22 9.35 -4.81
CA ASP A 473 25.67 9.24 -5.06
C ASP A 473 26.45 8.93 -3.77
N LEU A 474 25.98 9.45 -2.64
CA LEU A 474 26.61 9.22 -1.34
C LEU A 474 26.19 7.90 -0.69
N CYS A 475 24.92 7.53 -0.77
CA CYS A 475 24.38 6.29 -0.17
C CYS A 475 24.51 5.06 -1.07
N GLY A 476 24.70 5.27 -2.38
CA GLY A 476 24.59 4.23 -3.40
C GLY A 476 23.15 3.96 -3.83
N TRP A 477 23.00 3.47 -5.05
CA TRP A 477 21.71 3.18 -5.64
C TRP A 477 21.75 1.95 -6.54
N THR A 478 20.55 1.37 -6.80
CA THR A 478 20.42 0.18 -7.63
C THR A 478 19.63 0.50 -8.88
N GLU A 479 20.28 0.41 -10.04
CA GLU A 479 19.62 0.59 -11.35
C GLU A 479 18.84 -0.67 -11.73
N ARG A 480 17.52 -0.54 -11.83
CA ARG A 480 16.64 -1.58 -12.40
C ARG A 480 16.47 -1.34 -13.89
N LYS A 481 17.20 -2.07 -14.72
CA LYS A 481 17.00 -2.03 -16.17
C LYS A 481 15.61 -2.55 -16.54
N LYS A 482 14.98 -1.88 -17.52
CA LYS A 482 13.61 -2.23 -17.99
C LYS A 482 13.53 -3.57 -18.75
N GLU A 483 14.62 -4.22 -19.02
CA GLU A 483 14.66 -5.54 -19.66
C GLU A 483 14.43 -6.64 -18.61
N LYS A 484 13.53 -7.58 -18.93
CA LYS A 484 13.00 -8.60 -18.02
C LYS A 484 14.03 -9.58 -17.44
N ASP A 485 15.23 -9.66 -17.98
CA ASP A 485 16.28 -10.64 -17.61
C ASP A 485 17.63 -9.96 -17.26
N ALA A 486 17.70 -8.64 -17.09
CA ALA A 486 18.92 -7.97 -16.71
C ALA A 486 19.04 -7.91 -15.18
N GLU A 487 20.17 -8.38 -14.66
CA GLU A 487 20.51 -8.24 -13.24
C GLU A 487 20.58 -6.78 -12.85
N PRO A 488 20.06 -6.40 -11.66
CA PRO A 488 20.16 -5.02 -11.17
C PRO A 488 21.62 -4.64 -10.95
N VAL A 489 22.04 -3.53 -11.53
CA VAL A 489 23.41 -2.99 -11.33
C VAL A 489 23.40 -2.12 -10.08
N ARG A 490 24.19 -2.50 -9.07
CA ARG A 490 24.38 -1.72 -7.84
C ARG A 490 25.55 -0.75 -8.02
N HIS A 491 25.28 0.52 -7.87
CA HIS A 491 26.28 1.57 -7.81
C HIS A 491 26.61 1.83 -6.33
N LYS A 492 27.89 1.68 -5.97
CA LYS A 492 28.36 1.92 -4.60
C LYS A 492 28.33 3.41 -4.29
N GLY A 493 27.83 3.75 -3.11
CA GLY A 493 27.87 5.13 -2.61
C GLY A 493 29.23 5.46 -1.99
N VAL A 494 29.56 6.75 -1.97
CA VAL A 494 30.81 7.26 -1.39
C VAL A 494 30.88 6.98 0.13
N LEU A 495 29.74 7.00 0.80
CA LEU A 495 29.62 6.78 2.24
C LEU A 495 29.08 5.37 2.59
N GLU A 496 29.08 4.45 1.63
CA GLU A 496 28.64 3.07 1.83
C GLU A 496 29.61 2.29 2.74
N GLY A 497 29.73 2.46 3.91
CA GLY A 497 30.66 1.82 4.85
C GLY A 497 30.82 2.61 6.14
N PHE A 498 30.07 3.70 6.26
CA PHE A 498 30.12 4.55 7.43
C PHE A 498 28.85 4.46 8.29
N ASP A 499 28.00 3.43 8.08
CA ASP A 499 26.73 3.18 8.79
C ASP A 499 25.81 4.41 8.93
N LEU A 500 25.85 5.28 7.91
CA LEU A 500 25.01 6.48 7.87
C LEU A 500 23.69 6.19 7.20
N GLY A 501 22.61 6.47 7.89
CA GLY A 501 21.27 6.42 7.34
C GLY A 501 21.06 7.48 6.26
N ARG A 502 20.17 7.19 5.28
CA ARG A 502 19.85 8.12 4.17
C ARG A 502 19.49 9.54 4.68
N LYS A 503 18.79 9.63 5.81
CA LYS A 503 18.42 10.90 6.43
C LYS A 503 19.62 11.68 6.96
N GLU A 504 20.58 11.00 7.54
CA GLU A 504 21.81 11.62 8.06
C GLU A 504 22.67 12.15 6.91
N VAL A 505 22.73 11.41 5.80
CA VAL A 505 23.40 11.88 4.57
C VAL A 505 22.67 13.09 3.97
N GLU A 506 21.35 13.12 3.96
CA GLU A 506 20.56 14.29 3.55
C GLU A 506 20.83 15.51 4.46
N ASP A 507 20.88 15.30 5.76
CA ASP A 507 21.22 16.36 6.73
C ASP A 507 22.66 16.87 6.54
N LEU A 508 23.59 15.99 6.19
CA LEU A 508 24.98 16.36 5.87
C LEU A 508 25.07 17.22 4.60
N ILE A 509 24.39 16.84 3.52
CA ILE A 509 24.31 17.63 2.29
C ILE A 509 23.67 19.01 2.58
N MET A 510 22.63 19.04 3.39
CA MET A 510 21.98 20.29 3.75
C MET A 510 22.89 21.18 4.61
N ALA A 511 23.66 20.61 5.52
CA ALA A 511 24.68 21.35 6.29
C ALA A 511 25.75 21.94 5.36
N ALA A 512 26.18 21.18 4.34
CA ALA A 512 27.12 21.67 3.32
C ALA A 512 26.52 22.83 2.49
N ARG A 513 25.24 22.74 2.09
CA ARG A 513 24.54 23.81 1.36
C ARG A 513 24.39 25.10 2.17
N ILE A 514 24.18 24.97 3.48
CA ILE A 514 24.14 26.13 4.39
C ILE A 514 25.54 26.75 4.51
N ALA A 515 26.56 25.93 4.71
CA ALA A 515 27.95 26.39 4.83
C ALA A 515 28.46 27.03 3.52
N ALA A 516 28.02 26.52 2.36
CA ALA A 516 28.29 27.08 1.04
C ALA A 516 27.47 28.35 0.72
N GLY A 517 26.47 28.69 1.57
CA GLY A 517 25.62 29.86 1.38
C GLY A 517 24.51 29.69 0.34
N TRP A 518 24.23 28.46 -0.09
CA TRP A 518 23.16 28.16 -1.07
C TRP A 518 21.76 28.21 -0.45
N VAL A 519 21.67 27.90 0.85
CA VAL A 519 20.41 27.89 1.61
C VAL A 519 20.67 28.60 2.95
N THR A 520 19.72 29.42 3.38
CA THR A 520 19.79 30.03 4.72
C THR A 520 19.18 29.09 5.76
N GLN A 521 19.70 29.12 6.99
CA GLN A 521 19.17 28.32 8.10
C GLN A 521 17.67 28.57 8.32
N GLU A 522 17.22 29.81 8.20
CA GLU A 522 15.80 30.19 8.33
C GLU A 522 14.92 29.57 7.26
N ALA A 523 15.44 29.43 6.01
CA ALA A 523 14.72 28.77 4.92
C ALA A 523 14.57 27.25 5.16
N LEU A 524 15.62 26.62 5.72
CA LEU A 524 15.60 25.21 6.07
C LEU A 524 14.61 24.94 7.22
N ASP A 525 14.66 25.74 8.27
CA ASP A 525 13.76 25.60 9.41
C ASP A 525 12.29 25.78 8.99
N LYS A 526 12.03 26.68 8.05
CA LYS A 526 10.70 26.87 7.47
C LYS A 526 10.26 25.66 6.64
N MET A 527 11.13 25.10 5.81
CA MET A 527 10.84 23.89 5.03
C MET A 527 10.57 22.68 5.94
N ARG A 528 11.38 22.49 6.99
CA ARG A 528 11.18 21.43 7.98
C ARG A 528 9.85 21.58 8.74
N ALA A 529 9.50 22.81 9.10
CA ALA A 529 8.21 23.11 9.74
C ALA A 529 7.02 22.84 8.80
N GLU A 530 7.13 23.20 7.53
CA GLU A 530 6.10 22.92 6.51
C GLU A 530 5.97 21.41 6.24
N GLN A 531 7.09 20.68 6.15
CA GLN A 531 7.08 19.21 5.99
C GLN A 531 6.50 18.50 7.22
N ALA A 532 6.88 18.93 8.43
CA ALA A 532 6.32 18.39 9.67
C ALA A 532 4.81 18.66 9.78
N ALA A 533 4.37 19.86 9.39
CA ALA A 533 2.95 20.21 9.34
C ALA A 533 2.18 19.38 8.29
N ALA A 534 2.77 19.16 7.12
CA ALA A 534 2.19 18.33 6.08
C ALA A 534 2.12 16.84 6.49
N ALA A 535 3.16 16.33 7.15
CA ALA A 535 3.19 14.97 7.68
C ALA A 535 2.15 14.78 8.79
N ALA A 536 2.05 15.72 9.73
CA ALA A 536 1.04 15.71 10.80
C ALA A 536 -0.39 15.82 10.22
N ALA A 537 -0.59 16.65 9.19
CA ALA A 537 -1.88 16.75 8.50
C ALA A 537 -2.25 15.44 7.77
N ALA A 538 -1.27 14.78 7.14
CA ALA A 538 -1.47 13.49 6.48
C ALA A 538 -1.77 12.37 7.49
N GLU A 539 -1.13 12.39 8.65
CA GLU A 539 -1.36 11.44 9.73
C GLU A 539 -2.71 11.70 10.41
N ALA A 540 -3.07 12.96 10.64
CA ALA A 540 -4.39 13.35 11.13
C ALA A 540 -5.50 12.98 10.13
N ALA A 541 -5.28 13.14 8.83
CA ALA A 541 -6.20 12.71 7.79
C ALA A 541 -6.34 11.17 7.74
N LYS A 542 -5.24 10.43 7.92
CA LYS A 542 -5.25 8.97 8.07
C LYS A 542 -6.00 8.51 9.33
N ALA A 543 -5.74 9.19 10.45
CA ALA A 543 -6.42 8.93 11.73
C ALA A 543 -7.91 9.29 11.67
N ALA A 544 -8.27 10.41 11.03
CA ALA A 544 -9.66 10.83 10.80
C ALA A 544 -10.40 9.87 9.85
N ALA A 545 -9.72 9.36 8.83
CA ALA A 545 -10.26 8.33 7.94
C ALA A 545 -10.44 6.98 8.65
N ALA A 546 -9.58 6.66 9.64
CA ALA A 546 -9.69 5.47 10.47
C ALA A 546 -10.69 5.62 11.64
N ALA A 547 -10.95 6.87 12.08
CA ALA A 547 -11.83 7.22 13.21
C ALA A 547 -13.21 7.73 12.78
N ALA A 548 -13.55 7.73 11.48
CA ALA A 548 -14.89 8.08 11.02
C ALA A 548 -15.90 7.06 11.57
N PRO A 549 -16.73 7.42 12.57
CA PRO A 549 -17.66 6.50 13.17
C PRO A 549 -18.76 6.16 12.16
N ALA A 550 -19.14 4.90 12.14
CA ALA A 550 -20.38 4.42 11.58
C ALA A 550 -21.58 4.96 12.39
N GLU A 551 -21.69 6.28 12.51
CA GLU A 551 -22.84 6.94 13.10
C GLU A 551 -23.41 7.96 12.11
N ALA A 552 -24.45 7.59 11.45
CA ALA A 552 -25.68 8.33 11.20
C ALA A 552 -26.53 7.60 10.19
N LYS A 553 -27.39 6.73 10.67
CA LYS A 553 -28.76 6.60 10.13
C LYS A 553 -29.61 5.79 11.12
N VAL A 554 -30.35 6.54 11.87
CA VAL A 554 -31.67 6.13 12.32
C VAL A 554 -32.63 6.26 11.14
#